data_0f118d12050457768c7a2afc36420584
#
_entry.id   0f118d12050457768c7a2afc36420584
#
_cell.length_a   1.000
_cell.length_b   1.000
_cell.length_c   1.000
_cell.angle_alpha   90.00
_cell.angle_beta   90.00
_cell.angle_gamma   90.00
#
_symmetry.space_group_name_H-M   'P 1'
#
loop_
_entity.id
_entity.type
_entity.pdbx_description
1 polymer ?
#
loop_
_entity_poly.entity_id
_entity_poly.type
_entity_poly.pdbx_seq_one_letter_code
_entity_poly.pdbx_strand_id
1 'polypeptide(L)'
;MTELKRFVSPLLDQNMYVVCESGHCIIIDPYDCPESEKLLDGLQPDFMLVTHEHYDHISGVNAFKSRYEIPLYANSLCNKNMQNPRKNFAKYEDAYLRFQKGVVIEKIEMIPIDAQYTCRAEVIVEDEQTLEWMGHSLFIKMSPGH
;
A
#
# COMPACT_ATOMS: atom_id res chain seq x y z
N MET A 1 14.58 -13.90 -13.46
CA MET A 1 15.31 -13.38 -12.27
C MET A 1 14.41 -12.41 -11.55
N THR A 2 14.22 -12.60 -10.27
CA THR A 2 13.38 -11.73 -9.45
C THR A 2 14.06 -10.38 -9.22
N GLU A 3 13.35 -9.30 -9.47
CA GLU A 3 13.80 -7.93 -9.24
C GLU A 3 12.93 -7.28 -8.18
N LEU A 4 13.55 -6.50 -7.27
CA LEU A 4 12.84 -5.67 -6.29
C LEU A 4 13.06 -4.20 -6.63
N LYS A 5 11.96 -3.50 -6.90
CA LYS A 5 11.96 -2.04 -7.08
C LYS A 5 11.38 -1.37 -5.84
N ARG A 6 11.85 -0.17 -5.54
CA ARG A 6 11.37 0.63 -4.41
C ARG A 6 11.05 2.06 -4.85
N PHE A 7 9.94 2.57 -4.40
CA PHE A 7 9.56 3.98 -4.50
C PHE A 7 9.40 4.56 -3.09
N VAL A 8 9.91 5.76 -2.86
CA VAL A 8 9.74 6.48 -1.59
C VAL A 8 8.87 7.69 -1.84
N SER A 9 7.74 7.77 -1.16
CA SER A 9 6.82 8.89 -1.27
C SER A 9 7.49 10.17 -0.74
N PRO A 10 7.51 11.26 -1.50
CA PRO A 10 8.27 12.47 -1.12
C PRO A 10 7.72 13.21 0.10
N LEU A 11 6.49 12.97 0.49
CA LEU A 11 5.84 13.65 1.62
C LEU A 11 5.63 12.79 2.83
N LEU A 12 5.32 11.52 2.62
CA LEU A 12 5.01 10.59 3.68
C LEU A 12 6.22 9.74 4.10
N ASP A 13 7.33 9.81 3.34
CA ASP A 13 8.50 8.95 3.50
C ASP A 13 8.15 7.44 3.50
N GLN A 14 6.98 7.12 2.97
CA GLN A 14 6.47 5.77 2.89
C GLN A 14 7.14 5.02 1.73
N ASN A 15 7.43 3.76 1.94
CA ASN A 15 8.00 2.91 0.90
C ASN A 15 6.91 2.07 0.23
N MET A 16 6.85 2.15 -1.10
CA MET A 16 6.15 1.18 -1.92
C MET A 16 7.18 0.24 -2.55
N TYR A 17 6.91 -1.05 -2.52
CA TYR A 17 7.77 -2.05 -3.16
C TYR A 17 7.04 -2.73 -4.31
N VAL A 18 7.80 -3.05 -5.36
CA VAL A 18 7.31 -3.83 -6.50
C VAL A 18 8.26 -5.02 -6.69
N VAL A 19 7.75 -6.22 -6.49
CA VAL A 19 8.49 -7.47 -6.71
C VAL A 19 8.15 -7.96 -8.10
N CYS A 20 9.15 -8.07 -8.97
CA CYS A 20 8.96 -8.38 -10.39
C CYS A 20 9.55 -9.73 -10.73
N GLU A 21 8.83 -10.50 -11.56
CA GLU A 21 9.30 -11.76 -12.14
C GLU A 21 8.65 -11.98 -13.51
N SER A 22 9.46 -12.17 -14.54
CA SER A 22 9.01 -12.57 -15.89
C SER A 22 7.88 -11.69 -16.46
N GLY A 23 7.95 -10.37 -16.26
CA GLY A 23 6.95 -9.42 -16.75
C GLY A 23 5.72 -9.25 -15.84
N HIS A 24 5.62 -10.01 -14.77
CA HIS A 24 4.59 -9.89 -13.74
C HIS A 24 5.11 -9.17 -12.50
N CYS A 25 4.22 -8.65 -11.66
CA CYS A 25 4.64 -8.06 -10.39
C CYS A 25 3.60 -8.16 -9.28
N ILE A 26 4.11 -8.07 -8.04
CA ILE A 26 3.34 -7.87 -6.82
C ILE A 26 3.66 -6.47 -6.30
N ILE A 27 2.64 -5.76 -5.83
CA ILE A 27 2.79 -4.41 -5.26
C ILE A 27 2.58 -4.49 -3.75
N ILE A 28 3.52 -3.93 -2.99
CA ILE A 28 3.45 -3.88 -1.52
C ILE A 28 3.35 -2.42 -1.08
N ASP A 29 2.35 -2.10 -0.25
CA ASP A 29 2.04 -0.77 0.25
C ASP A 29 1.89 0.25 -0.89
N PRO A 30 0.84 0.14 -1.72
CA PRO A 30 0.68 0.94 -2.92
C PRO A 30 0.52 2.42 -2.63
N TYR A 31 1.28 3.24 -3.35
CA TYR A 31 1.17 4.70 -3.35
C TYR A 31 0.95 5.18 -4.79
N ASP A 32 -0.14 5.93 -5.03
CA ASP A 32 -0.54 6.34 -6.37
C ASP A 32 -0.04 7.76 -6.71
N CYS A 33 0.93 7.82 -7.60
CA CYS A 33 1.39 9.04 -8.23
C CYS A 33 2.09 8.70 -9.56
N PRO A 34 2.30 9.69 -10.46
CA PRO A 34 2.93 9.43 -11.76
C PRO A 34 4.31 8.77 -11.66
N GLU A 35 5.09 9.10 -10.63
CA GLU A 35 6.43 8.55 -10.43
C GLU A 35 6.40 7.09 -9.98
N SER A 36 5.47 6.73 -9.08
CA SER A 36 5.32 5.35 -8.64
C SER A 36 4.76 4.46 -9.76
N GLU A 37 3.88 5.01 -10.58
CA GLU A 37 3.29 4.30 -11.72
C GLU A 37 4.36 3.88 -12.74
N LYS A 38 5.39 4.70 -12.96
CA LYS A 38 6.51 4.36 -13.85
C LYS A 38 7.25 3.07 -13.45
N LEU A 39 7.21 2.69 -12.17
CA LEU A 39 7.80 1.43 -11.74
C LEU A 39 7.08 0.22 -12.35
N LEU A 40 5.84 0.40 -12.76
CA LEU A 40 4.98 -0.65 -13.29
C LEU A 40 4.99 -0.70 -14.83
N ASP A 41 5.74 0.20 -15.49
CA ASP A 41 5.79 0.26 -16.94
C ASP A 41 6.23 -1.09 -17.54
N GLY A 42 5.39 -1.65 -18.40
CA GLY A 42 5.64 -2.93 -19.04
C GLY A 42 5.43 -4.17 -18.16
N LEU A 43 4.94 -3.98 -16.93
CA LEU A 43 4.64 -5.07 -15.99
C LEU A 43 3.14 -5.32 -15.90
N GLN A 44 2.78 -6.55 -15.61
CA GLN A 44 1.43 -6.96 -15.27
C GLN A 44 1.32 -7.15 -13.75
N PRO A 45 0.64 -6.26 -13.02
CA PRO A 45 0.36 -6.48 -11.61
C PRO A 45 -0.60 -7.66 -11.43
N ASP A 46 -0.27 -8.56 -10.49
CA ASP A 46 -1.10 -9.74 -10.20
C ASP A 46 -1.93 -9.54 -8.94
N PHE A 47 -1.35 -8.97 -7.90
CA PHE A 47 -2.05 -8.61 -6.66
C PHE A 47 -1.26 -7.59 -5.84
N MET A 48 -1.93 -7.05 -4.81
CA MET A 48 -1.32 -6.16 -3.83
C MET A 48 -1.25 -6.84 -2.46
N LEU A 49 -0.24 -6.45 -1.68
CA LEU A 49 -0.12 -6.74 -0.25
C LEU A 49 0.00 -5.42 0.50
N VAL A 50 -0.54 -5.33 1.70
CA VAL A 50 -0.28 -4.22 2.62
C VAL A 50 0.35 -4.76 3.90
N THR A 51 1.34 -4.03 4.41
CA THR A 51 2.05 -4.41 5.64
C THR A 51 1.18 -4.13 6.86
N HIS A 52 0.45 -3.01 6.86
CA HIS A 52 -0.47 -2.62 7.92
C HIS A 52 -1.48 -1.58 7.41
N GLU A 53 -2.44 -1.22 8.26
CA GLU A 53 -3.61 -0.43 7.90
C GLU A 53 -3.41 1.08 7.82
N HIS A 54 -2.26 1.65 8.19
CA HIS A 54 -2.08 3.09 8.21
C HIS A 54 -2.26 3.72 6.82
N TYR A 55 -2.88 4.89 6.80
CA TYR A 55 -3.30 5.58 5.58
C TYR A 55 -2.20 5.74 4.53
N ASP A 56 -0.99 6.10 4.97
CA ASP A 56 0.17 6.26 4.09
C ASP A 56 0.59 4.96 3.39
N HIS A 57 0.24 3.79 3.94
CA HIS A 57 0.52 2.48 3.34
C HIS A 57 -0.63 1.91 2.51
N ILE A 58 -1.83 2.46 2.63
CA ILE A 58 -3.02 1.97 1.92
C ILE A 58 -3.62 2.97 0.92
N SER A 59 -3.13 4.20 0.89
CA SER A 59 -3.75 5.29 0.12
C SER A 59 -3.87 5.01 -1.38
N GLY A 60 -2.99 4.22 -1.95
CA GLY A 60 -3.04 3.85 -3.38
C GLY A 60 -3.91 2.63 -3.70
N VAL A 61 -4.43 1.92 -2.69
CA VAL A 61 -5.15 0.64 -2.91
C VAL A 61 -6.32 0.78 -3.88
N ASN A 62 -7.23 1.72 -3.62
CA ASN A 62 -8.43 1.85 -4.44
C ASN A 62 -8.12 2.28 -5.89
N ALA A 63 -7.14 3.16 -6.08
CA ALA A 63 -6.70 3.59 -7.40
C ALA A 63 -6.12 2.41 -8.20
N PHE A 64 -5.28 1.59 -7.58
CA PHE A 64 -4.67 0.44 -8.25
C PHE A 64 -5.68 -0.68 -8.51
N LYS A 65 -6.63 -0.92 -7.60
CA LYS A 65 -7.75 -1.83 -7.87
C LYS A 65 -8.55 -1.41 -9.10
N SER A 66 -8.88 -0.12 -9.18
CA SER A 66 -9.65 0.41 -10.32
C SER A 66 -8.89 0.33 -11.64
N ARG A 67 -7.58 0.57 -11.60
CA ARG A 67 -6.73 0.60 -12.80
C ARG A 67 -6.35 -0.78 -13.32
N TYR A 68 -6.02 -1.70 -12.42
CA TYR A 68 -5.47 -3.01 -12.78
C TYR A 68 -6.41 -4.19 -12.50
N GLU A 69 -7.54 -3.95 -11.84
CA GLU A 69 -8.54 -4.98 -11.46
C GLU A 69 -7.92 -6.15 -10.67
N ILE A 70 -7.02 -5.82 -9.74
CA ILE A 70 -6.25 -6.80 -8.95
C ILE A 70 -6.72 -6.85 -7.50
N PRO A 71 -6.65 -8.03 -6.83
CA PRO A 71 -7.05 -8.16 -5.43
C PRO A 71 -6.01 -7.60 -4.47
N LEU A 72 -6.49 -7.19 -3.29
CA LEU A 72 -5.66 -6.86 -2.14
C LEU A 72 -5.62 -8.03 -1.15
N TYR A 73 -4.43 -8.37 -0.70
CA TYR A 73 -4.15 -9.36 0.35
C TYR A 73 -3.78 -8.64 1.64
N ALA A 74 -4.40 -8.97 2.74
CA ALA A 74 -4.10 -8.42 4.06
C ALA A 74 -4.49 -9.42 5.16
N ASN A 75 -3.93 -9.25 6.37
CA ASN A 75 -4.41 -10.03 7.51
C ASN A 75 -5.78 -9.53 7.99
N SER A 76 -6.45 -10.34 8.79
CA SER A 76 -7.81 -10.07 9.26
C SER A 76 -7.94 -8.77 10.05
N LEU A 77 -6.98 -8.48 10.96
CA LEU A 77 -7.01 -7.26 11.77
C LEU A 77 -6.78 -6.01 10.91
N CYS A 78 -5.79 -6.05 10.03
CA CYS A 78 -5.52 -5.00 9.07
C CYS A 78 -6.77 -4.73 8.20
N ASN A 79 -7.38 -5.77 7.65
CA ASN A 79 -8.59 -5.65 6.85
C ASN A 79 -9.75 -4.98 7.61
N LYS A 80 -9.95 -5.35 8.88
CA LYS A 80 -10.95 -4.71 9.73
C LYS A 80 -10.66 -3.23 9.96
N ASN A 81 -9.41 -2.89 10.21
CA ASN A 81 -9.02 -1.52 10.52
C ASN A 81 -9.00 -0.61 9.28
N MET A 82 -8.63 -1.12 8.11
CA MET A 82 -8.69 -0.37 6.83
C MET A 82 -10.09 0.15 6.50
N GLN A 83 -11.13 -0.48 7.03
CA GLN A 83 -12.52 -0.10 6.79
C GLN A 83 -13.04 1.01 7.73
N ASN A 84 -12.17 1.58 8.56
CA ASN A 84 -12.53 2.63 9.50
C ASN A 84 -11.51 3.78 9.44
N PRO A 85 -11.94 5.00 9.00
CA PRO A 85 -11.03 6.14 8.82
C PRO A 85 -10.31 6.62 10.09
N ARG A 86 -10.83 6.27 11.26
CA ARG A 86 -10.16 6.57 12.54
C ARG A 86 -9.07 5.54 12.86
N LYS A 87 -9.31 4.28 12.52
CA LYS A 87 -8.37 3.17 12.80
C LYS A 87 -7.25 3.10 11.79
N ASN A 88 -7.53 3.47 10.54
CA ASN A 88 -6.52 3.56 9.49
C ASN A 88 -5.80 4.92 9.46
N PHE A 89 -6.13 5.83 10.37
CA PHE A 89 -5.58 7.17 10.52
C PHE A 89 -5.84 8.16 9.37
N ALA A 90 -6.59 7.81 8.34
CA ALA A 90 -6.96 8.74 7.26
C ALA A 90 -7.56 10.05 7.81
N LYS A 91 -8.39 9.95 8.84
CA LYS A 91 -9.02 11.10 9.49
C LYS A 91 -8.02 12.09 10.08
N TYR A 92 -6.85 11.62 10.47
CA TYR A 92 -5.85 12.41 11.20
C TYR A 92 -4.62 12.78 10.36
N GLU A 93 -4.52 12.27 9.14
CA GLU A 93 -3.33 12.42 8.29
C GLU A 93 -2.96 13.88 8.03
N ASP A 94 -3.94 14.71 7.68
CA ASP A 94 -3.72 16.15 7.47
C ASP A 94 -3.13 16.83 8.70
N ALA A 95 -3.70 16.56 9.88
CA ALA A 95 -3.21 17.13 11.14
C ALA A 95 -1.80 16.62 11.49
N TYR A 96 -1.52 15.33 11.24
CA TYR A 96 -0.21 14.74 11.45
C TYR A 96 0.87 15.43 10.58
N LEU A 97 0.59 15.62 9.31
CA LEU A 97 1.51 16.28 8.39
C LEU A 97 1.79 17.74 8.80
N ARG A 98 0.75 18.48 9.17
CA ARG A 98 0.87 19.90 9.56
C ARG A 98 1.62 20.06 10.87
N PHE A 99 1.23 19.31 11.89
CA PHE A 99 1.66 19.60 13.28
C PHE A 99 2.82 18.72 13.74
N GLN A 100 2.96 17.52 13.27
CA GLN A 100 4.05 16.63 13.68
C GLN A 100 5.20 16.59 12.68
N LYS A 101 4.90 16.48 11.40
CA LYS A 101 5.95 16.50 10.35
C LYS A 101 6.37 17.91 9.94
N GLY A 102 5.62 18.94 10.29
CA GLY A 102 5.95 20.34 9.94
C GLY A 102 5.92 20.59 8.43
N VAL A 103 5.12 19.84 7.69
CA VAL A 103 4.97 20.03 6.24
C VAL A 103 4.23 21.33 5.98
N VAL A 104 4.76 22.16 5.07
CA VAL A 104 4.14 23.44 4.72
C VAL A 104 2.76 23.24 4.07
N ILE A 105 1.83 24.15 4.37
CA ILE A 105 0.41 24.04 3.97
C ILE A 105 0.27 23.85 2.45
N GLU A 106 1.03 24.61 1.66
CA GLU A 106 1.00 24.54 0.19
C GLU A 106 1.30 23.14 -0.34
N LYS A 107 2.22 22.40 0.30
CA LYS A 107 2.53 21.01 -0.08
C LYS A 107 1.41 20.04 0.31
N ILE A 108 0.77 20.27 1.46
CA ILE A 108 -0.36 19.45 1.91
C ILE A 108 -1.56 19.61 0.97
N GLU A 109 -1.85 20.85 0.57
CA GLU A 109 -2.95 21.15 -0.35
C GLU A 109 -2.78 20.53 -1.74
N MET A 110 -1.55 20.19 -2.11
CA MET A 110 -1.26 19.47 -3.37
C MET A 110 -1.50 17.96 -3.28
N ILE A 111 -1.73 17.41 -2.07
CA ILE A 111 -1.96 15.98 -1.87
C ILE A 111 -3.46 15.76 -1.68
N PRO A 112 -4.06 14.83 -2.44
CA PRO A 112 -5.47 14.49 -2.27
C PRO A 112 -5.65 13.59 -1.04
N ILE A 113 -5.60 14.16 0.17
CA ILE A 113 -5.87 13.43 1.41
C ILE A 113 -7.38 13.30 1.59
N ASP A 114 -7.86 12.07 1.60
CA ASP A 114 -9.26 11.75 1.88
C ASP A 114 -9.41 11.30 3.35
N ALA A 115 -9.94 12.19 4.19
CA ALA A 115 -10.15 11.92 5.62
C ALA A 115 -11.21 10.83 5.90
N GLN A 116 -11.97 10.41 4.90
CA GLN A 116 -12.96 9.34 4.98
C GLN A 116 -12.52 8.08 4.25
N TYR A 117 -11.25 8.01 3.84
CA TYR A 117 -10.72 6.89 3.06
C TYR A 117 -10.91 5.55 3.76
N THR A 118 -11.42 4.60 3.02
CA THR A 118 -11.52 3.20 3.42
C THR A 118 -11.18 2.30 2.24
N CYS A 119 -10.64 1.14 2.55
CA CYS A 119 -10.46 0.07 1.56
C CYS A 119 -10.62 -1.28 2.27
N ARG A 120 -10.64 -2.36 1.52
CA ARG A 120 -10.74 -3.72 2.07
C ARG A 120 -9.99 -4.73 1.22
N ALA A 121 -9.54 -5.80 1.86
CA ALA A 121 -8.91 -6.93 1.20
C ALA A 121 -9.96 -7.91 0.64
N GLU A 122 -9.69 -8.44 -0.54
CA GLU A 122 -10.44 -9.58 -1.12
C GLU A 122 -9.92 -10.91 -0.58
N VAL A 123 -8.64 -10.97 -0.20
CA VAL A 123 -8.00 -12.20 0.28
C VAL A 123 -7.39 -11.95 1.67
N ILE A 124 -7.76 -12.80 2.63
CA ILE A 124 -7.20 -12.76 3.97
C ILE A 124 -6.02 -13.72 4.06
N VAL A 125 -4.88 -13.20 4.55
CA VAL A 125 -3.68 -14.00 4.81
C VAL A 125 -3.49 -14.23 6.30
N GLU A 126 -2.97 -15.40 6.64
CA GLU A 126 -2.73 -15.82 8.03
C GLU A 126 -1.26 -15.71 8.39
N ASP A 127 -0.96 -15.66 9.70
CA ASP A 127 0.43 -15.77 10.19
C ASP A 127 1.03 -17.12 9.79
N GLU A 128 2.29 -17.09 9.40
CA GLU A 128 3.04 -18.28 8.96
C GLU A 128 2.49 -18.96 7.68
N GLN A 129 1.62 -18.25 6.95
CA GLN A 129 1.14 -18.74 5.66
C GLN A 129 2.20 -18.56 4.58
N THR A 130 2.28 -19.54 3.67
CA THR A 130 3.08 -19.43 2.45
C THR A 130 2.16 -19.21 1.25
N LEU A 131 2.47 -18.20 0.45
CA LEU A 131 1.81 -17.94 -0.83
C LEU A 131 2.76 -18.34 -1.95
N GLU A 132 2.24 -19.03 -2.96
CA GLU A 132 3.01 -19.37 -4.16
C GLU A 132 2.72 -18.33 -5.25
N TRP A 133 3.79 -17.79 -5.86
CA TRP A 133 3.69 -16.85 -6.96
C TRP A 133 4.86 -17.02 -7.92
N MET A 134 4.59 -17.23 -9.19
CA MET A 134 5.60 -17.33 -10.27
C MET A 134 6.75 -18.30 -9.95
N GLY A 135 6.44 -19.41 -9.26
CA GLY A 135 7.44 -20.39 -8.84
C GLY A 135 8.24 -20.01 -7.58
N HIS A 136 7.89 -18.92 -6.94
CA HIS A 136 8.47 -18.47 -5.68
C HIS A 136 7.51 -18.63 -4.52
N SER A 137 8.05 -18.95 -3.34
CA SER A 137 7.28 -19.03 -2.09
C SER A 137 7.44 -17.73 -1.29
N LEU A 138 6.31 -17.08 -1.01
CA LEU A 138 6.23 -15.86 -0.20
C LEU A 138 5.77 -16.25 1.20
N PHE A 139 6.64 -16.15 2.19
CA PHE A 139 6.31 -16.46 3.57
C PHE A 139 5.76 -15.23 4.28
N ILE A 140 4.54 -15.35 4.81
CA ILE A 140 3.85 -14.27 5.54
C ILE A 140 4.16 -14.43 7.03
N LYS A 141 4.70 -13.38 7.64
CA LYS A 141 4.99 -13.34 9.07
C LYS A 141 4.36 -12.12 9.71
N MET A 142 3.56 -12.32 10.74
CA MET A 142 3.03 -11.22 11.54
C MET A 142 4.12 -10.64 12.43
N SER A 143 4.19 -9.30 12.46
CA SER A 143 5.16 -8.55 13.27
C SER A 143 4.41 -7.44 14.01
N PRO A 144 3.66 -7.77 15.09
CA PRO A 144 2.90 -6.76 15.84
C PRO A 144 3.80 -5.80 16.59
N GLY A 145 3.26 -4.63 16.93
CA GLY A 145 3.97 -3.63 17.76
C GLY A 145 4.13 -2.24 17.12
N HIS A 146 3.40 -1.99 16.07
CA HIS A 146 3.39 -0.67 15.41
C HIS A 146 2.10 0.08 15.68
#